data_20e1d86c4d07162f0f513b26f37e34ce
#
_entry.id   20e1d86c4d07162f0f513b26f37e34ce
#
_cell.length_a   1.000
_cell.length_b   1.000
_cell.length_c   1.000
_cell.angle_alpha   90.00
_cell.angle_beta   90.00
_cell.angle_gamma   90.00
#
_symmetry.space_group_name_H-M   'P 1'
#
loop_
_entity.id
_entity.type
_entity.pdbx_description
1 polymer ?
#
loop_
_entity_poly.entity_id
_entity_poly.type
_entity_poly.pdbx_seq_one_letter_code
_entity_poly.pdbx_strand_id
1 'polypeptide(L)'
;MKFKDIFLAPNLITLSRLIVVIVIFFQYTPNDFEVITLIVFIAIVGLSDSLDGVVARRFNLVSKLGIILDPFTDRIVFILLLFWIREIIPHYFLIGIIVREILILIGSLIVLITKREIKVSNKGKLSTVLMFIVICLYVLNSDISILFIDAIANAVLILSLIHISEPTRRTT
;
A
#
# COMPACT_ATOMS: atom_id res chain seq x y z
N MET A 1 -1.62 13.99 23.14
CA MET A 1 -1.35 12.62 22.69
C MET A 1 -1.22 11.75 23.93
N LYS A 2 -2.12 10.80 24.13
CA LYS A 2 -2.05 9.89 25.30
C LYS A 2 -1.48 8.56 24.85
N PHE A 3 -0.49 8.02 25.58
CA PHE A 3 0.09 6.70 25.29
C PHE A 3 -0.97 5.57 25.20
N LYS A 4 -2.13 5.76 25.83
CA LYS A 4 -3.28 4.85 25.74
C LYS A 4 -3.87 4.74 24.32
N ASP A 5 -3.64 5.72 23.45
CA ASP A 5 -4.18 5.71 22.08
C ASP A 5 -3.49 4.62 21.21
N ILE A 6 -2.27 4.20 21.59
CA ILE A 6 -1.52 3.12 20.89
C ILE A 6 -2.24 1.76 21.06
N PHE A 7 -2.89 1.53 22.20
CA PHE A 7 -3.55 0.27 22.53
C PHE A 7 -4.99 0.16 22.02
N LEU A 8 -5.44 1.11 21.21
CA LEU A 8 -6.73 1.00 20.54
C LEU A 8 -6.69 -0.12 19.48
N ALA A 9 -7.75 -0.90 19.38
CA ALA A 9 -7.81 -2.06 18.48
C ALA A 9 -7.37 -1.79 17.04
N PRO A 10 -7.75 -0.67 16.37
CA PRO A 10 -7.26 -0.37 15.03
C PRO A 10 -5.73 -0.20 14.98
N ASN A 11 -5.15 0.55 15.91
CA ASN A 11 -3.71 0.80 15.95
C ASN A 11 -2.92 -0.48 16.23
N LEU A 12 -3.48 -1.41 17.03
CA LEU A 12 -2.87 -2.72 17.25
C LEU A 12 -2.87 -3.58 15.98
N ILE A 13 -3.94 -3.54 15.19
CA ILE A 13 -4.00 -4.24 13.89
C ILE A 13 -2.92 -3.70 12.96
N THR A 14 -2.81 -2.38 12.83
CA THR A 14 -1.80 -1.72 12.00
C THR A 14 -0.38 -2.08 12.43
N LEU A 15 -0.09 -2.05 13.74
CA LEU A 15 1.22 -2.41 14.28
C LEU A 15 1.52 -3.90 14.13
N SER A 16 0.54 -4.79 14.37
CA SER A 16 0.74 -6.23 14.20
C SER A 16 1.07 -6.59 12.75
N ARG A 17 0.41 -5.95 11.77
CA ARG A 17 0.72 -6.11 10.35
C ARG A 17 2.16 -5.72 10.05
N LEU A 18 2.61 -4.56 10.56
CA LEU A 18 3.98 -4.11 10.36
C LEU A 18 4.99 -5.10 10.95
N ILE A 19 4.75 -5.61 12.16
CA ILE A 19 5.62 -6.61 12.81
C ILE A 19 5.66 -7.89 12.00
N VAL A 20 4.51 -8.41 11.54
CA VAL A 20 4.43 -9.63 10.73
C VAL A 20 5.23 -9.48 9.44
N VAL A 21 5.06 -8.36 8.73
CA VAL A 21 5.81 -8.10 7.49
C VAL A 21 7.31 -7.99 7.74
N ILE A 22 7.73 -7.34 8.82
CA ILE A 22 9.15 -7.24 9.21
C ILE A 22 9.72 -8.63 9.52
N VAL A 23 9.02 -9.45 10.29
CA VAL A 23 9.46 -10.80 10.64
C VAL A 23 9.63 -11.65 9.37
N ILE A 24 8.64 -11.63 8.48
CA ILE A 24 8.70 -12.38 7.22
C ILE A 24 9.84 -11.87 6.34
N PHE A 25 10.03 -10.56 6.25
CA PHE A 25 11.12 -9.95 5.48
C PHE A 25 12.51 -10.41 5.90
N PHE A 26 12.74 -10.59 7.21
CA PHE A 26 14.05 -10.98 7.72
C PHE A 26 14.26 -12.49 7.85
N GLN A 27 13.20 -13.28 7.98
CA GLN A 27 13.31 -14.73 8.22
C GLN A 27 13.13 -15.57 6.97
N TYR A 28 12.44 -15.06 5.95
CA TYR A 28 12.06 -15.83 4.76
C TYR A 28 12.42 -15.07 3.49
N THR A 29 12.63 -15.82 2.40
CA THR A 29 12.72 -15.28 1.05
C THR A 29 11.44 -15.61 0.27
N PRO A 30 11.10 -14.86 -0.81
CA PRO A 30 9.94 -15.19 -1.63
C PRO A 30 9.99 -16.62 -2.19
N ASN A 31 11.19 -17.14 -2.47
CA ASN A 31 11.39 -18.48 -3.01
C ASN A 31 11.10 -19.62 -2.02
N ASP A 32 10.95 -19.30 -0.72
CA ASP A 32 10.56 -20.28 0.30
C ASP A 32 9.04 -20.56 0.26
N PHE A 33 8.29 -19.84 -0.58
CA PHE A 33 6.84 -19.95 -0.67
C PHE A 33 6.41 -20.40 -2.08
N GLU A 34 5.38 -21.21 -2.14
CA GLU A 34 4.65 -21.46 -3.38
C GLU A 34 3.99 -20.18 -3.88
N VAL A 35 3.90 -20.00 -5.20
CA VAL A 35 3.34 -18.79 -5.84
C VAL A 35 1.96 -18.44 -5.33
N ILE A 36 1.09 -19.44 -5.14
CA ILE A 36 -0.27 -19.20 -4.59
C ILE A 36 -0.21 -18.66 -3.16
N THR A 37 0.65 -19.23 -2.32
CA THR A 37 0.84 -18.78 -0.93
C THR A 37 1.36 -17.35 -0.90
N LEU A 38 2.28 -17.00 -1.79
CA LEU A 38 2.84 -15.67 -1.93
C LEU A 38 1.76 -14.65 -2.33
N ILE A 39 0.93 -14.99 -3.32
CA ILE A 39 -0.19 -14.14 -3.75
C ILE A 39 -1.20 -13.94 -2.62
N VAL A 40 -1.57 -15.00 -1.91
CA VAL A 40 -2.48 -14.93 -0.77
C VAL A 40 -1.91 -14.04 0.34
N PHE A 41 -0.62 -14.18 0.64
CA PHE A 41 0.05 -13.33 1.62
C PHE A 41 0.02 -11.85 1.20
N ILE A 42 0.39 -11.52 -0.04
CA ILE A 42 0.33 -10.16 -0.59
C ILE A 42 -1.10 -9.60 -0.51
N ALA A 43 -2.10 -10.40 -0.88
CA ALA A 43 -3.50 -10.00 -0.83
C ALA A 43 -3.97 -9.74 0.62
N ILE A 44 -3.59 -10.59 1.58
CA ILE A 44 -3.92 -10.40 3.00
C ILE A 44 -3.30 -9.10 3.51
N VAL A 45 -2.03 -8.84 3.23
CA VAL A 45 -1.34 -7.60 3.63
C VAL A 45 -2.04 -6.38 3.06
N GLY A 46 -2.40 -6.41 1.77
CA GLY A 46 -3.11 -5.30 1.11
C GLY A 46 -4.54 -5.08 1.61
N LEU A 47 -5.28 -6.16 1.89
CA LEU A 47 -6.67 -6.07 2.35
C LEU A 47 -6.77 -5.71 3.84
N SER A 48 -5.79 -6.10 4.66
CA SER A 48 -5.79 -5.81 6.10
C SER A 48 -5.83 -4.32 6.40
N ASP A 49 -5.25 -3.48 5.54
CA ASP A 49 -5.35 -2.02 5.58
C ASP A 49 -6.81 -1.51 5.48
N SER A 50 -7.61 -2.16 4.64
CA SER A 50 -9.03 -1.79 4.53
C SER A 50 -9.84 -2.21 5.75
N LEU A 51 -9.42 -3.27 6.45
CA LEU A 51 -10.13 -3.81 7.62
C LEU A 51 -9.95 -2.92 8.85
N ASP A 52 -8.74 -2.45 9.15
CA ASP A 52 -8.50 -1.56 10.30
C ASP A 52 -9.26 -0.23 10.17
N GLY A 53 -9.32 0.34 8.96
CA GLY A 53 -10.14 1.52 8.68
C GLY A 53 -11.66 1.28 8.85
N VAL A 54 -12.17 0.10 8.50
CA VAL A 54 -13.57 -0.27 8.72
C VAL A 54 -13.85 -0.45 10.21
N VAL A 55 -12.98 -1.15 10.94
CA VAL A 55 -13.08 -1.36 12.39
C VAL A 55 -13.06 -0.02 13.14
N ALA A 56 -12.11 0.86 12.82
CA ALA A 56 -12.00 2.18 13.44
C ALA A 56 -13.28 2.99 13.31
N ARG A 57 -13.89 3.02 12.10
CA ARG A 57 -15.14 3.74 11.85
C ARG A 57 -16.34 3.10 12.52
N ARG A 58 -16.46 1.77 12.47
CA ARG A 58 -17.61 1.04 13.02
C ARG A 58 -17.70 1.14 14.55
N PHE A 59 -16.54 1.19 15.22
CA PHE A 59 -16.48 1.24 16.69
C PHE A 59 -16.18 2.63 17.25
N ASN A 60 -16.14 3.68 16.41
CA ASN A 60 -15.79 5.06 16.82
C ASN A 60 -14.45 5.15 17.58
N LEU A 61 -13.49 4.29 17.25
CA LEU A 61 -12.16 4.20 17.86
C LEU A 61 -11.11 5.02 17.10
N VAL A 62 -11.52 6.10 16.44
CA VAL A 62 -10.62 6.95 15.68
C VAL A 62 -9.77 7.78 16.63
N SER A 63 -8.47 7.55 16.66
CA SER A 63 -7.52 8.33 17.45
C SER A 63 -6.78 9.36 16.60
N LYS A 64 -6.38 10.49 17.23
CA LYS A 64 -5.54 11.49 16.55
C LYS A 64 -4.18 10.90 16.13
N LEU A 65 -3.69 9.92 16.87
CA LEU A 65 -2.45 9.22 16.59
C LEU A 65 -2.63 8.26 15.42
N GLY A 66 -3.73 7.52 15.33
CA GLY A 66 -4.05 6.63 14.22
C GLY A 66 -4.16 7.38 12.90
N ILE A 67 -4.84 8.52 12.86
CA ILE A 67 -4.95 9.34 11.63
C ILE A 67 -3.60 9.68 11.00
N ILE A 68 -2.54 9.81 11.81
CA ILE A 68 -1.18 10.10 11.34
C ILE A 68 -0.40 8.80 11.08
N LEU A 69 -0.54 7.82 11.97
CA LEU A 69 0.23 6.59 11.96
C LEU A 69 -0.19 5.68 10.78
N ASP A 70 -1.51 5.56 10.53
CA ASP A 70 -2.04 4.66 9.50
C ASP A 70 -1.46 4.93 8.11
N PRO A 71 -1.55 6.17 7.53
CA PRO A 71 -1.02 6.42 6.20
C PRO A 71 0.49 6.19 6.10
N PHE A 72 1.23 6.38 7.22
CA PHE A 72 2.67 6.22 7.25
C PHE A 72 3.06 4.74 7.31
N THR A 73 2.41 3.98 8.20
CA THR A 73 2.66 2.53 8.37
C THR A 73 2.28 1.75 7.12
N ASP A 74 1.16 2.10 6.47
CA ASP A 74 0.71 1.47 5.22
C ASP A 74 1.76 1.59 4.12
N ARG A 75 2.37 2.76 4.00
CA ARG A 75 3.42 2.98 3.00
C ARG A 75 4.71 2.22 3.32
N ILE A 76 5.09 2.16 4.60
CA ILE A 76 6.26 1.38 5.02
C ILE A 76 6.04 -0.10 4.74
N VAL A 77 4.89 -0.65 5.13
CA VAL A 77 4.53 -2.04 4.87
C VAL A 77 4.57 -2.36 3.39
N PHE A 78 4.00 -1.49 2.56
CA PHE A 78 3.98 -1.68 1.11
C PHE A 78 5.38 -1.62 0.50
N ILE A 79 6.23 -0.68 0.91
CA ILE A 79 7.61 -0.57 0.45
C ILE A 79 8.44 -1.78 0.88
N LEU A 80 8.28 -2.24 2.12
CA LEU A 80 8.95 -3.46 2.61
C LEU A 80 8.55 -4.69 1.79
N LEU A 81 7.26 -4.83 1.50
CA LEU A 81 6.75 -5.91 0.67
C LEU A 81 7.36 -5.88 -0.74
N LEU A 82 7.40 -4.70 -1.37
CA LEU A 82 8.03 -4.53 -2.69
C LEU A 82 9.52 -4.89 -2.68
N PHE A 83 10.25 -4.46 -1.64
CA PHE A 83 11.65 -4.79 -1.49
C PHE A 83 11.87 -6.28 -1.27
N TRP A 84 10.95 -6.94 -0.59
CA TRP A 84 11.00 -8.37 -0.35
C TRP A 84 10.83 -9.17 -1.64
N ILE A 85 9.90 -8.77 -2.51
CA ILE A 85 9.64 -9.44 -3.80
C ILE A 85 10.43 -8.86 -4.98
N ARG A 86 11.46 -8.05 -4.72
CA ARG A 86 12.23 -7.32 -5.75
C ARG A 86 12.85 -8.20 -6.84
N GLU A 87 13.14 -9.45 -6.53
CA GLU A 87 13.72 -10.42 -7.47
C GLU A 87 12.71 -10.90 -8.53
N ILE A 88 11.41 -10.80 -8.20
CA ILE A 88 10.30 -11.24 -9.07
C ILE A 88 9.85 -10.10 -10.01
N ILE A 89 10.02 -8.86 -9.58
CA ILE A 89 9.51 -7.69 -10.28
C ILE A 89 10.63 -7.01 -11.07
N PRO A 90 10.41 -6.57 -12.32
CA PRO A 90 11.39 -5.81 -13.07
C PRO A 90 11.82 -4.53 -12.35
N HIS A 91 13.13 -4.25 -12.34
CA HIS A 91 13.70 -3.13 -11.58
C HIS A 91 13.11 -1.76 -11.96
N TYR A 92 12.82 -1.54 -13.25
CA TYR A 92 12.22 -0.28 -13.69
C TYR A 92 10.81 -0.07 -13.12
N PHE A 93 10.02 -1.15 -13.03
CA PHE A 93 8.68 -1.11 -12.46
C PHE A 93 8.73 -0.91 -10.94
N LEU A 94 9.64 -1.61 -10.25
CA LEU A 94 9.90 -1.44 -8.82
C LEU A 94 10.24 0.03 -8.48
N ILE A 95 11.18 0.62 -9.23
CA ILE A 95 11.57 2.03 -9.04
C ILE A 95 10.37 2.95 -9.27
N GLY A 96 9.59 2.72 -10.32
CA GLY A 96 8.41 3.50 -10.63
C GLY A 96 7.37 3.48 -9.50
N ILE A 97 7.12 2.32 -8.90
CA ILE A 97 6.21 2.19 -7.75
C ILE A 97 6.78 2.92 -6.52
N ILE A 98 8.07 2.75 -6.22
CA ILE A 98 8.69 3.43 -5.06
C ILE A 98 8.60 4.94 -5.20
N VAL A 99 8.91 5.49 -6.37
CA VAL A 99 8.77 6.92 -6.65
C VAL A 99 7.33 7.38 -6.44
N ARG A 100 6.36 6.63 -6.96
CA ARG A 100 4.93 6.89 -6.74
C ARG A 100 4.58 6.94 -5.26
N GLU A 101 4.99 5.95 -4.47
CA GLU A 101 4.68 5.89 -3.04
C GLU A 101 5.30 7.06 -2.26
N ILE A 102 6.53 7.43 -2.59
CA ILE A 102 7.20 8.61 -2.00
C ILE A 102 6.41 9.89 -2.33
N LEU A 103 5.96 10.06 -3.57
CA LEU A 103 5.17 11.23 -3.96
C LEU A 103 3.84 11.31 -3.20
N ILE A 104 3.16 10.18 -3.00
CA ILE A 104 1.92 10.13 -2.22
C ILE A 104 2.21 10.45 -0.75
N LEU A 105 3.31 9.95 -0.20
CA LEU A 105 3.72 10.20 1.18
C LEU A 105 4.02 11.68 1.41
N ILE A 106 4.78 12.31 0.51
CA ILE A 106 5.05 13.75 0.54
C ILE A 106 3.74 14.54 0.43
N GLY A 107 2.86 14.16 -0.52
CA GLY A 107 1.56 14.80 -0.69
C GLY A 107 0.71 14.73 0.58
N SER A 108 0.61 13.56 1.22
CA SER A 108 -0.13 13.37 2.46
C SER A 108 0.46 14.19 3.62
N LEU A 109 1.79 14.28 3.70
CA LEU A 109 2.47 15.09 4.72
C LEU A 109 2.18 16.60 4.54
N ILE A 110 2.23 17.11 3.30
CA ILE A 110 1.89 18.50 2.99
C ILE A 110 0.45 18.81 3.42
N VAL A 111 -0.49 17.90 3.16
CA VAL A 111 -1.89 18.04 3.56
C VAL A 111 -2.02 18.14 5.06
N LEU A 112 -1.35 17.25 5.80
CA LEU A 112 -1.35 17.26 7.27
C LEU A 112 -0.80 18.56 7.83
N ILE A 113 0.29 19.10 7.27
CA ILE A 113 0.92 20.35 7.72
C ILE A 113 0.03 21.56 7.38
N THR A 114 -0.56 21.59 6.19
CA THR A 114 -1.36 22.73 5.71
C THR A 114 -2.80 22.70 6.23
N LYS A 115 -3.21 21.64 6.94
CA LYS A 115 -4.58 21.43 7.44
C LYS A 115 -5.66 21.60 6.35
N ARG A 116 -5.32 21.34 5.10
CA ARG A 116 -6.28 21.41 4.00
C ARG A 116 -7.10 20.13 3.94
N GLU A 117 -8.42 20.26 3.85
CA GLU A 117 -9.29 19.13 3.56
C GLU A 117 -9.10 18.73 2.10
N ILE A 118 -8.53 17.55 1.86
CA ILE A 118 -8.47 16.95 0.52
C ILE A 118 -9.46 15.80 0.48
N LYS A 119 -10.42 15.86 -0.42
CA LYS A 119 -11.26 14.70 -0.75
C LYS A 119 -10.39 13.68 -1.49
N VAL A 120 -10.23 12.52 -0.87
CA VAL A 120 -9.56 11.38 -1.52
C VAL A 120 -10.36 10.99 -2.76
N SER A 121 -9.74 11.09 -3.93
CA SER A 121 -10.38 10.72 -5.19
C SER A 121 -10.60 9.20 -5.26
N ASN A 122 -11.78 8.76 -5.71
CA ASN A 122 -12.05 7.34 -5.96
C ASN A 122 -11.09 6.75 -7.01
N LYS A 123 -10.59 7.57 -7.92
CA LYS A 123 -9.59 7.20 -8.92
C LYS A 123 -8.25 6.81 -8.27
N GLY A 124 -7.81 7.53 -7.21
CA GLY A 124 -6.60 7.19 -6.48
C GLY A 124 -6.69 5.83 -5.76
N LYS A 125 -7.86 5.49 -5.22
CA LYS A 125 -8.11 4.18 -4.61
C LYS A 125 -8.05 3.06 -5.66
N LEU A 126 -8.71 3.26 -6.81
CA LEU A 126 -8.68 2.30 -7.91
C LEU A 126 -7.25 2.05 -8.40
N SER A 127 -6.45 3.11 -8.52
CA SER A 127 -5.05 3.03 -8.93
C SER A 127 -4.20 2.16 -7.99
N THR A 128 -4.40 2.27 -6.68
CA THR A 128 -3.70 1.43 -5.71
C THR A 128 -4.12 -0.04 -5.83
N VAL A 129 -5.41 -0.32 -6.00
CA VAL A 129 -5.91 -1.69 -6.21
C VAL A 129 -5.33 -2.30 -7.49
N LEU A 130 -5.30 -1.54 -8.59
CA LEU A 130 -4.72 -2.00 -9.86
C LEU A 130 -3.22 -2.32 -9.71
N MET A 131 -2.48 -1.52 -8.93
CA MET A 131 -1.07 -1.80 -8.63
C MET A 131 -0.88 -3.14 -7.90
N PHE A 132 -1.71 -3.43 -6.88
CA PHE A 132 -1.69 -4.72 -6.21
C PHE A 132 -1.98 -5.88 -7.15
N ILE A 133 -2.95 -5.72 -8.04
CA ILE A 133 -3.28 -6.73 -9.06
C ILE A 133 -2.07 -6.99 -9.96
N VAL A 134 -1.38 -5.94 -10.43
CA VAL A 134 -0.20 -6.09 -11.28
C VAL A 134 0.94 -6.78 -10.55
N ILE A 135 1.15 -6.47 -9.27
CA ILE A 135 2.15 -7.16 -8.45
C ILE A 135 1.82 -8.64 -8.34
N CYS A 136 0.58 -9.01 -8.07
CA CYS A 136 0.13 -10.40 -8.05
C CYS A 136 0.31 -11.10 -9.42
N LEU A 137 0.08 -10.38 -10.52
CA LEU A 137 0.32 -10.91 -11.86
C LEU A 137 1.81 -11.16 -12.12
N TYR A 138 2.72 -10.31 -11.64
CA TYR A 138 4.16 -10.59 -11.73
C TYR A 138 4.57 -11.82 -10.92
N VAL A 139 4.01 -11.98 -9.71
CA VAL A 139 4.24 -13.17 -8.91
C VAL A 139 3.71 -14.42 -9.64
N LEU A 140 2.53 -14.35 -10.24
CA LEU A 140 1.98 -15.45 -11.04
C LEU A 140 2.82 -15.72 -12.29
N ASN A 141 3.40 -14.69 -12.90
CA ASN A 141 4.23 -14.81 -14.09
C ASN A 141 5.55 -15.59 -13.85
N SER A 142 5.96 -15.77 -12.59
CA SER A 142 7.10 -16.62 -12.26
C SER A 142 6.84 -18.09 -12.59
N ASP A 143 5.59 -18.53 -12.54
CA ASP A 143 5.18 -19.91 -12.86
C ASP A 143 4.56 -20.02 -14.26
N ILE A 144 3.74 -19.03 -14.63
CA ILE A 144 2.95 -19.04 -15.86
C ILE A 144 3.32 -17.82 -16.68
N SER A 145 3.94 -18.02 -17.83
CA SER A 145 4.31 -16.90 -18.72
C SER A 145 3.07 -16.14 -19.18
N ILE A 146 2.94 -14.90 -18.72
CA ILE A 146 1.81 -14.00 -19.05
C ILE A 146 2.26 -13.08 -20.18
N LEU A 147 1.64 -13.24 -21.36
CA LEU A 147 1.88 -12.37 -22.50
C LEU A 147 1.43 -10.94 -22.17
N PHE A 148 2.23 -9.94 -22.55
CA PHE A 148 1.96 -8.51 -22.35
C PHE A 148 1.93 -8.01 -20.89
N ILE A 149 2.44 -8.76 -19.92
CA ILE A 149 2.45 -8.31 -18.51
C ILE A 149 3.14 -6.96 -18.34
N ASP A 150 4.26 -6.74 -19.02
CA ASP A 150 5.00 -5.47 -18.95
C ASP A 150 4.21 -4.30 -19.53
N ALA A 151 3.44 -4.53 -20.60
CA ALA A 151 2.57 -3.50 -21.16
C ALA A 151 1.45 -3.12 -20.21
N ILE A 152 0.82 -4.10 -19.56
CA ILE A 152 -0.22 -3.88 -18.54
C ILE A 152 0.37 -3.12 -17.34
N ALA A 153 1.53 -3.55 -16.86
CA ALA A 153 2.21 -2.96 -15.73
C ALA A 153 2.56 -1.49 -15.99
N ASN A 154 3.14 -1.19 -17.15
CA ASN A 154 3.48 0.17 -17.54
C ASN A 154 2.24 1.05 -17.69
N ALA A 155 1.17 0.54 -18.30
CA ALA A 155 -0.08 1.28 -18.43
C ALA A 155 -0.68 1.64 -17.06
N VAL A 156 -0.69 0.70 -16.11
CA VAL A 156 -1.18 0.94 -14.74
C VAL A 156 -0.28 1.91 -13.98
N LEU A 157 1.05 1.80 -14.13
CA LEU A 157 1.99 2.72 -13.50
C LEU A 157 1.80 4.15 -13.99
N ILE A 158 1.75 4.35 -15.32
CA ILE A 158 1.52 5.67 -15.93
C ILE A 158 0.18 6.25 -15.48
N LEU A 159 -0.89 5.46 -15.54
CA LEU A 159 -2.22 5.89 -15.09
C LEU A 159 -2.19 6.32 -13.62
N SER A 160 -1.47 5.59 -12.78
CA SER A 160 -1.31 5.89 -11.36
C SER A 160 -0.57 7.21 -11.11
N LEU A 161 0.50 7.47 -11.84
CA LEU A 161 1.27 8.72 -11.74
C LEU A 161 0.46 9.94 -12.20
N ILE A 162 -0.32 9.80 -13.28
CA ILE A 162 -1.20 10.86 -13.78
C ILE A 162 -2.23 11.24 -12.71
N HIS A 163 -2.84 10.26 -12.04
CA HIS A 163 -3.87 10.53 -11.04
C HIS A 163 -3.32 11.17 -9.74
N ILE A 164 -2.02 11.04 -9.45
CA ILE A 164 -1.38 11.78 -8.35
C ILE A 164 -1.30 13.27 -8.69
N SER A 165 -1.06 13.61 -9.97
CA SER A 165 -0.85 14.97 -10.42
C SER A 165 -2.15 15.74 -10.70
N GLU A 166 -3.32 15.06 -10.77
CA GLU A 166 -4.60 15.74 -10.98
C GLU A 166 -4.97 16.55 -9.72
N PRO A 167 -4.98 17.91 -9.80
CA PRO A 167 -5.47 18.71 -8.69
C PRO A 167 -6.95 18.42 -8.52
N THR A 168 -7.34 18.02 -7.31
CA THR A 168 -8.76 17.89 -6.94
C THR A 168 -9.45 19.22 -7.20
N ARG A 169 -10.23 19.31 -8.31
CA ARG A 169 -11.03 20.49 -8.62
C ARG A 169 -11.91 20.79 -7.42
N ARG A 170 -11.76 22.01 -6.87
CA ARG A 170 -12.70 22.57 -5.91
C ARG A 170 -14.05 22.59 -6.62
N THR A 171 -15.01 21.80 -6.17
CA THR A 171 -16.41 22.10 -6.43
C THR A 171 -16.77 23.27 -5.54
N THR A 172 -16.85 24.45 -6.14
CA THR A 172 -17.47 25.63 -5.57
C THR A 172 -18.93 25.34 -5.21
#